data_3a32784e1cd5cf1087a43fffe94845c3
#
_entry.id   3a32784e1cd5cf1087a43fffe94845c3
#
_cell.length_a   1.000
_cell.length_b   1.000
_cell.length_c   1.000
_cell.angle_alpha   90.00
_cell.angle_beta   90.00
_cell.angle_gamma   90.00
#
_symmetry.space_group_name_H-M   'P 1'
#
loop_
_entity.id
_entity.type
_entity.pdbx_description
1 polymer ?
#
loop_
_entity_poly.entity_id
_entity_poly.type
_entity_poly.pdbx_seq_one_letter_code
_entity_poly.pdbx_strand_id
1 'polypeptide(L)'
;MNIKQIVAFIAFCGFSAGLHTLPVPHIVVHKPKQHLVGIPAYIKLAAKKSGLPPPLIAAVIHVESRGKENVVSSAGAVGLMQLEPTTAKMLHVNPWNPKQNIVGGARYLARLIKRFGGLWRGLEAYNEGETALMQGNVFPQAVSYAKNVIRYESMES
;
A
#
# COMPACT_ATOMS: atom_id res chain seq x y z
N MET A 1 -10.62 -6.62 24.95
CA MET A 1 -10.21 -6.18 26.29
C MET A 1 -9.62 -4.78 26.15
N ASN A 2 -10.23 -3.79 26.76
CA ASN A 2 -10.04 -2.37 26.44
C ASN A 2 -8.85 -1.81 27.25
N ILE A 3 -8.00 -0.99 26.62
CA ILE A 3 -6.75 -0.39 27.15
C ILE A 3 -6.94 0.43 28.46
N LYS A 4 -8.18 0.65 28.91
CA LYS A 4 -8.49 1.41 30.12
C LYS A 4 -8.44 0.65 31.45
N GLN A 5 -8.09 -0.64 31.46
CA GLN A 5 -8.09 -1.46 32.68
C GLN A 5 -6.69 -1.82 33.23
N ILE A 6 -5.60 -1.24 32.71
CA ILE A 6 -4.23 -1.56 33.18
C ILE A 6 -3.67 -0.50 34.16
N VAL A 7 -4.42 0.56 34.50
CA VAL A 7 -3.90 1.65 35.37
C VAL A 7 -4.36 1.54 36.83
N ALA A 8 -5.01 0.50 37.27
CA ALA A 8 -5.61 0.42 38.61
C ALA A 8 -5.06 -0.71 39.50
N PHE A 9 -3.76 -1.04 39.45
CA PHE A 9 -3.24 -2.03 40.40
C PHE A 9 -1.79 -1.77 40.84
N ILE A 10 -1.42 -0.55 41.20
CA ILE A 10 -0.22 -0.30 42.03
C ILE A 10 -0.53 0.89 42.98
N ALA A 11 -1.21 0.60 44.04
CA ALA A 11 -1.20 1.42 45.24
C ALA A 11 -1.62 0.54 46.42
N PHE A 12 -0.67 0.04 47.15
CA PHE A 12 -0.66 -0.17 48.59
C PHE A 12 0.32 -1.28 48.96
N CYS A 13 1.58 -0.94 49.16
CA CYS A 13 2.37 -1.58 50.20
C CYS A 13 3.50 -0.57 50.58
N GLY A 14 3.33 0.03 51.71
CA GLY A 14 4.34 0.93 52.32
C GLY A 14 5.53 0.11 52.80
N PHE A 15 6.71 0.46 52.33
CA PHE A 15 7.96 0.23 53.05
C PHE A 15 8.94 1.32 52.72
N SER A 16 9.25 2.11 53.74
CA SER A 16 10.26 3.17 53.72
C SER A 16 11.66 2.59 53.68
N ALA A 17 12.39 2.86 52.60
CA ALA A 17 13.86 2.91 52.59
C ALA A 17 14.39 3.32 51.22
N GLY A 18 15.15 4.44 51.15
CA GLY A 18 16.19 4.70 50.16
C GLY A 18 15.70 5.01 48.75
N LEU A 19 15.59 6.29 48.38
CA LEU A 19 15.44 6.74 46.99
C LEU A 19 16.71 6.43 46.20
N HIS A 20 16.79 5.22 45.63
CA HIS A 20 17.58 4.97 44.43
C HIS A 20 16.62 5.18 43.23
N THR A 21 16.71 6.34 42.60
CA THR A 21 16.05 6.61 41.33
C THR A 21 16.64 5.66 40.28
N LEU A 22 15.91 4.59 39.99
CA LEU A 22 16.23 3.74 38.85
C LEU A 22 16.10 4.60 37.58
N PRO A 23 17.08 4.54 36.67
CA PRO A 23 16.95 5.27 35.40
C PRO A 23 15.73 4.73 34.65
N VAL A 24 14.75 5.59 34.42
CA VAL A 24 13.63 5.32 33.51
C VAL A 24 14.22 4.98 32.15
N PRO A 25 13.93 3.81 31.59
CA PRO A 25 14.39 3.52 30.24
C PRO A 25 13.83 4.59 29.31
N HIS A 26 14.69 5.36 28.69
CA HIS A 26 14.33 6.23 27.60
C HIS A 26 13.79 5.36 26.48
N ILE A 27 12.45 5.24 26.38
CA ILE A 27 11.81 4.69 25.20
C ILE A 27 12.12 5.69 24.08
N VAL A 28 13.14 5.38 23.30
CA VAL A 28 13.40 6.07 22.05
C VAL A 28 12.24 5.72 21.13
N VAL A 29 11.21 6.56 21.16
CA VAL A 29 10.16 6.52 20.15
C VAL A 29 10.83 6.90 18.85
N HIS A 30 11.24 5.90 18.09
CA HIS A 30 11.65 6.09 16.71
C HIS A 30 10.40 6.60 15.98
N LYS A 31 10.30 7.94 15.84
CA LYS A 31 9.40 8.52 14.84
C LYS A 31 9.69 7.80 13.53
N PRO A 32 8.69 7.23 12.84
CA PRO A 32 8.91 6.68 11.51
C PRO A 32 9.40 7.83 10.63
N LYS A 33 10.72 7.88 10.38
CA LYS A 33 11.33 8.85 9.48
C LYS A 33 10.78 8.61 8.07
N GLN A 34 9.82 9.49 7.63
CA GLN A 34 9.83 10.10 6.31
C GLN A 34 10.10 9.17 5.12
N HIS A 35 9.23 8.16 4.91
CA HIS A 35 9.20 7.46 3.62
C HIS A 35 8.50 8.27 2.51
N LEU A 36 7.76 9.32 2.84
CA LEU A 36 7.08 10.19 1.86
C LEU A 36 8.05 10.83 0.83
N VAL A 37 9.31 11.06 1.20
CA VAL A 37 10.32 11.62 0.27
C VAL A 37 10.68 10.61 -0.83
N GLY A 38 10.53 9.31 -0.60
CA GLY A 38 10.87 8.26 -1.56
C GLY A 38 9.79 7.99 -2.61
N ILE A 39 8.50 8.19 -2.29
CA ILE A 39 7.40 7.83 -3.19
C ILE A 39 7.49 8.52 -4.55
N PRO A 40 7.70 9.85 -4.68
CA PRO A 40 7.85 10.49 -6.00
C PRO A 40 9.03 9.94 -6.81
N ALA A 41 10.16 9.64 -6.15
CA ALA A 41 11.30 9.03 -6.82
C ALA A 41 11.01 7.59 -7.27
N TYR A 42 10.24 6.84 -6.48
CA TYR A 42 9.83 5.47 -6.85
C TYR A 42 8.83 5.48 -7.99
N ILE A 43 7.88 6.44 -8.03
CA ILE A 43 6.95 6.65 -9.15
C ILE A 43 7.75 6.95 -10.44
N LYS A 44 8.72 7.87 -10.39
CA LYS A 44 9.56 8.20 -11.54
C LYS A 44 10.35 6.98 -12.05
N LEU A 45 10.89 6.16 -11.14
CA LEU A 45 11.57 4.92 -11.49
C LEU A 45 10.61 3.90 -12.10
N ALA A 46 9.42 3.77 -11.53
CA ALA A 46 8.38 2.85 -12.00
C ALA A 46 7.90 3.23 -13.40
N ALA A 47 7.66 4.52 -13.66
CA ALA A 47 7.32 5.06 -14.98
C ALA A 47 8.38 4.70 -16.02
N LYS A 48 9.67 4.91 -15.70
CA LYS A 48 10.77 4.53 -16.59
C LYS A 48 10.79 3.01 -16.89
N LYS A 49 10.44 2.17 -15.91
CA LYS A 49 10.52 0.70 -16.05
C LYS A 49 9.26 0.08 -16.66
N SER A 50 8.11 0.71 -16.51
CA SER A 50 6.82 0.21 -17.01
C SER A 50 6.37 0.85 -18.30
N GLY A 51 6.88 2.06 -18.63
CA GLY A 51 6.38 2.89 -19.72
C GLY A 51 5.07 3.60 -19.41
N LEU A 52 4.55 3.48 -18.19
CA LEU A 52 3.31 4.16 -17.78
C LEU A 52 3.60 5.63 -17.39
N PRO A 53 2.65 6.55 -17.63
CA PRO A 53 2.75 7.93 -17.15
C PRO A 53 2.85 8.00 -15.62
N PRO A 54 3.71 8.87 -15.05
CA PRO A 54 3.76 9.07 -13.61
C PRO A 54 2.41 9.41 -12.97
N PRO A 55 1.54 10.27 -13.56
CA PRO A 55 0.20 10.56 -13.03
C PRO A 55 -0.67 9.31 -12.89
N LEU A 56 -0.63 8.40 -13.86
CA LEU A 56 -1.38 7.14 -13.78
C LEU A 56 -0.94 6.28 -12.59
N ILE A 57 0.38 6.18 -12.37
CA ILE A 57 0.93 5.40 -11.24
C ILE A 57 0.52 6.06 -9.91
N ALA A 58 0.57 7.39 -9.83
CA ALA A 58 0.14 8.13 -8.65
C ALA A 58 -1.36 7.93 -8.38
N ALA A 59 -2.19 7.97 -9.42
CA ALA A 59 -3.63 7.75 -9.32
C ALA A 59 -3.95 6.33 -8.79
N VAL A 60 -3.27 5.31 -9.28
CA VAL A 60 -3.43 3.93 -8.76
C VAL A 60 -3.04 3.87 -7.29
N ILE A 61 -1.89 4.41 -6.89
CA ILE A 61 -1.47 4.46 -5.49
C ILE A 61 -2.51 5.17 -4.62
N HIS A 62 -3.08 6.28 -5.11
CA HIS A 62 -4.12 7.01 -4.39
C HIS A 62 -5.36 6.16 -4.17
N VAL A 63 -5.87 5.51 -5.21
CA VAL A 63 -7.08 4.68 -5.13
C VAL A 63 -6.86 3.45 -4.24
N GLU A 64 -5.69 2.80 -4.33
CA GLU A 64 -5.37 1.58 -3.60
C GLU A 64 -5.12 1.81 -2.10
N SER A 65 -4.30 2.80 -1.76
CA SER A 65 -3.78 2.95 -0.40
C SER A 65 -3.90 4.36 0.17
N ARG A 66 -4.29 5.35 -0.64
CA ARG A 66 -4.19 6.78 -0.32
C ARG A 66 -2.76 7.19 0.07
N GLY A 67 -1.76 6.55 -0.55
CA GLY A 67 -0.34 6.78 -0.26
C GLY A 67 0.16 6.16 1.06
N LYS A 68 -0.60 5.28 1.69
CA LYS A 68 -0.19 4.60 2.93
C LYS A 68 0.62 3.35 2.62
N GLU A 69 1.87 3.29 3.11
CA GLU A 69 2.82 2.22 2.79
C GLU A 69 2.49 0.85 3.42
N ASN A 70 1.91 0.86 4.62
CA ASN A 70 1.71 -0.36 5.43
C ASN A 70 0.24 -0.78 5.50
N VAL A 71 -0.53 -0.53 4.45
CA VAL A 71 -1.94 -0.97 4.38
C VAL A 71 -2.00 -2.43 3.96
N VAL A 72 -2.85 -3.18 4.64
CA VAL A 72 -3.23 -4.54 4.28
C VAL A 72 -4.75 -4.58 4.13
N SER A 73 -5.23 -5.05 2.99
CA SER A 73 -6.67 -5.23 2.77
C SER A 73 -7.20 -6.47 3.48
N SER A 74 -8.51 -6.61 3.57
CA SER A 74 -9.16 -7.82 4.09
C SER A 74 -8.84 -9.08 3.27
N ALA A 75 -8.50 -8.91 1.98
CA ALA A 75 -8.07 -9.99 1.10
C ALA A 75 -6.55 -10.27 1.17
N GLY A 76 -5.81 -9.53 2.01
CA GLY A 76 -4.37 -9.70 2.18
C GLY A 76 -3.49 -8.95 1.17
N ALA A 77 -4.05 -8.08 0.35
CA ALA A 77 -3.26 -7.22 -0.53
C ALA A 77 -2.46 -6.19 0.27
N VAL A 78 -1.22 -5.92 -0.13
CA VAL A 78 -0.22 -5.21 0.68
C VAL A 78 0.30 -3.96 -0.02
N GLY A 79 0.43 -2.88 0.73
CA GLY A 79 1.24 -1.72 0.43
C GLY A 79 0.62 -0.72 -0.53
N LEU A 80 1.45 0.13 -1.11
CA LEU A 80 1.05 1.31 -1.89
C LEU A 80 0.17 1.00 -3.10
N MET A 81 0.48 -0.05 -3.83
CA MET A 81 -0.28 -0.51 -5.00
C MET A 81 -1.07 -1.79 -4.71
N GLN A 82 -1.29 -2.15 -3.45
CA GLN A 82 -2.10 -3.27 -2.98
C GLN A 82 -1.84 -4.58 -3.76
N LEU A 83 -0.58 -5.03 -3.72
CA LEU A 83 -0.22 -6.30 -4.36
C LEU A 83 -0.65 -7.49 -3.50
N GLU A 84 -1.44 -8.38 -4.07
CA GLU A 84 -1.75 -9.67 -3.45
C GLU A 84 -0.47 -10.52 -3.29
N PRO A 85 -0.36 -11.37 -2.25
CA PRO A 85 0.81 -12.20 -2.01
C PRO A 85 1.19 -13.09 -3.20
N THR A 86 0.20 -13.64 -3.91
CA THR A 86 0.38 -14.45 -5.12
C THR A 86 0.96 -13.63 -6.26
N THR A 87 0.44 -12.43 -6.47
CA THR A 87 0.93 -11.48 -7.48
C THR A 87 2.34 -11.02 -7.14
N ALA A 88 2.61 -10.65 -5.89
CA ALA A 88 3.95 -10.25 -5.44
C ALA A 88 4.99 -11.36 -5.66
N LYS A 89 4.63 -12.62 -5.36
CA LYS A 89 5.47 -13.79 -5.61
C LYS A 89 5.76 -13.97 -7.10
N MET A 90 4.73 -13.89 -7.95
CA MET A 90 4.86 -13.99 -9.41
C MET A 90 5.77 -12.88 -9.97
N LEU A 91 5.71 -11.68 -9.40
CA LEU A 91 6.52 -10.54 -9.81
C LEU A 91 7.94 -10.56 -9.21
N HIS A 92 8.24 -11.49 -8.32
CA HIS A 92 9.49 -11.57 -7.54
C HIS A 92 9.80 -10.27 -6.79
N VAL A 93 8.79 -9.70 -6.10
CA VAL A 93 8.93 -8.48 -5.30
C VAL A 93 8.53 -8.72 -3.85
N ASN A 94 9.15 -7.97 -2.94
CA ASN A 94 8.69 -7.85 -1.57
C ASN A 94 7.62 -6.76 -1.50
N PRO A 95 6.33 -7.09 -1.28
CA PRO A 95 5.25 -6.10 -1.28
C PRO A 95 5.31 -5.13 -0.11
N TRP A 96 6.05 -5.45 0.96
CA TRP A 96 6.29 -4.58 2.10
C TRP A 96 7.39 -3.53 1.84
N ASN A 97 8.17 -3.69 0.78
CA ASN A 97 9.15 -2.69 0.38
C ASN A 97 8.50 -1.68 -0.58
N PRO A 98 8.37 -0.38 -0.19
CA PRO A 98 7.65 0.61 -0.98
C PRO A 98 8.13 0.74 -2.42
N LYS A 99 9.45 0.75 -2.62
CA LYS A 99 10.06 0.82 -3.96
C LYS A 99 9.71 -0.40 -4.82
N GLN A 100 9.81 -1.59 -4.25
CA GLN A 100 9.50 -2.84 -4.98
C GLN A 100 8.00 -2.95 -5.26
N ASN A 101 7.16 -2.54 -4.32
CA ASN A 101 5.72 -2.51 -4.47
C ASN A 101 5.30 -1.60 -5.64
N ILE A 102 5.77 -0.34 -5.67
CA ILE A 102 5.42 0.60 -6.74
C ILE A 102 5.97 0.13 -8.09
N VAL A 103 7.24 -0.28 -8.16
CA VAL A 103 7.84 -0.73 -9.43
C VAL A 103 7.20 -2.02 -9.92
N GLY A 104 6.93 -2.97 -9.03
CA GLY A 104 6.27 -4.24 -9.37
C GLY A 104 4.83 -4.04 -9.84
N GLY A 105 4.05 -3.26 -9.08
CA GLY A 105 2.66 -2.95 -9.41
C GLY A 105 2.51 -2.21 -10.74
N ALA A 106 3.36 -1.21 -10.99
CA ALA A 106 3.35 -0.50 -12.28
C ALA A 106 3.69 -1.41 -13.47
N ARG A 107 4.68 -2.29 -13.32
CA ARG A 107 5.01 -3.29 -14.37
C ARG A 107 3.86 -4.28 -14.59
N TYR A 108 3.22 -4.68 -13.52
CA TYR A 108 2.05 -5.57 -13.60
C TYR A 108 0.89 -4.89 -14.32
N LEU A 109 0.56 -3.66 -13.95
CA LEU A 109 -0.48 -2.88 -14.66
C LEU A 109 -0.15 -2.68 -16.14
N ALA A 110 1.10 -2.33 -16.49
CA ALA A 110 1.51 -2.19 -17.89
C ALA A 110 1.33 -3.51 -18.68
N ARG A 111 1.64 -4.66 -18.06
CA ARG A 111 1.39 -5.98 -18.64
C ARG A 111 -0.10 -6.23 -18.89
N LEU A 112 -0.95 -5.87 -17.94
CA LEU A 112 -2.40 -6.01 -18.06
C LEU A 112 -2.98 -5.12 -19.16
N ILE A 113 -2.56 -3.85 -19.22
CA ILE A 113 -2.97 -2.91 -20.27
C ILE A 113 -2.63 -3.47 -21.64
N LYS A 114 -1.41 -3.99 -21.83
CA LYS A 114 -1.00 -4.64 -23.08
C LYS A 114 -1.81 -5.90 -23.38
N ARG A 115 -2.03 -6.75 -22.37
CA ARG A 115 -2.75 -8.03 -22.54
C ARG A 115 -4.21 -7.85 -22.92
N PHE A 116 -4.88 -6.88 -22.33
CA PHE A 116 -6.32 -6.66 -22.52
C PHE A 116 -6.65 -5.50 -23.49
N GLY A 117 -5.64 -4.98 -24.20
CA GLY A 117 -5.83 -4.08 -25.32
C GLY A 117 -6.21 -2.65 -24.97
N GLY A 118 -5.95 -2.19 -23.73
CA GLY A 118 -6.21 -0.79 -23.36
C GLY A 118 -6.22 -0.52 -21.86
N LEU A 119 -6.12 0.77 -21.53
CA LEU A 119 -6.04 1.25 -20.14
C LEU A 119 -7.24 0.78 -19.32
N TRP A 120 -8.45 0.99 -19.83
CA TRP A 120 -9.69 0.65 -19.13
C TRP A 120 -9.72 -0.83 -18.71
N ARG A 121 -9.54 -1.72 -19.68
CA ARG A 121 -9.52 -3.17 -19.44
C ARG A 121 -8.35 -3.61 -18.57
N GLY A 122 -7.19 -2.96 -18.70
CA GLY A 122 -6.04 -3.20 -17.84
C GLY A 122 -6.30 -2.86 -16.38
N LEU A 123 -7.02 -1.77 -16.12
CA LEU A 123 -7.42 -1.36 -14.77
C LEU A 123 -8.49 -2.31 -14.18
N GLU A 124 -9.47 -2.72 -14.97
CA GLU A 124 -10.44 -3.74 -14.55
C GLU A 124 -9.73 -5.05 -14.15
N ALA A 125 -8.80 -5.51 -14.98
CA ALA A 125 -8.00 -6.71 -14.70
C ALA A 125 -7.09 -6.56 -13.47
N TYR A 126 -6.59 -5.35 -13.21
CA TYR A 126 -5.78 -5.07 -12.03
C TYR A 126 -6.58 -5.22 -10.74
N ASN A 127 -7.81 -4.73 -10.72
CA ASN A 127 -8.69 -4.77 -9.56
C ASN A 127 -9.33 -6.15 -9.34
N GLU A 128 -9.81 -6.79 -10.40
CA GLU A 128 -10.61 -8.02 -10.32
C GLU A 128 -9.79 -9.30 -10.51
N GLY A 129 -8.59 -9.17 -11.09
CA GLY A 129 -7.72 -10.28 -11.47
C GLY A 129 -7.89 -10.69 -12.93
N GLU A 130 -6.78 -11.17 -13.53
CA GLU A 130 -6.71 -11.59 -14.93
C GLU A 130 -7.72 -12.69 -15.27
N THR A 131 -7.87 -13.68 -14.37
CA THR A 131 -8.73 -14.85 -14.62
C THR A 131 -10.20 -14.46 -14.73
N ALA A 132 -10.68 -13.59 -13.86
CA ALA A 132 -12.05 -13.11 -13.90
C ALA A 132 -12.35 -12.41 -15.22
N LEU A 133 -11.46 -11.52 -15.66
CA LEU A 133 -11.63 -10.77 -16.89
C LEU A 133 -11.53 -11.67 -18.13
N MET A 134 -10.68 -12.70 -18.13
CA MET A 134 -10.59 -13.70 -19.21
C MET A 134 -11.85 -14.53 -19.36
N GLN A 135 -12.58 -14.78 -18.27
CA GLN A 135 -13.86 -15.48 -18.24
C GLN A 135 -15.03 -14.59 -18.66
N GLY A 136 -14.78 -13.32 -18.99
CA GLY A 136 -15.81 -12.33 -19.34
C GLY A 136 -16.56 -11.76 -18.11
N ASN A 137 -16.14 -12.09 -16.92
CA ASN A 137 -16.71 -11.56 -15.68
C ASN A 137 -16.17 -10.15 -15.46
N VAL A 138 -17.05 -9.14 -15.58
CA VAL A 138 -16.73 -7.75 -15.25
C VAL A 138 -17.69 -7.30 -14.16
N PHE A 139 -17.16 -7.11 -12.97
CA PHE A 139 -17.97 -6.73 -11.82
C PHE A 139 -18.07 -5.19 -11.70
N PRO A 140 -19.18 -4.65 -11.16
CA PRO A 140 -19.39 -3.21 -11.01
C PRO A 140 -18.28 -2.49 -10.24
N GLN A 141 -17.62 -3.18 -9.29
CA GLN A 141 -16.50 -2.63 -8.55
C GLN A 141 -15.27 -2.37 -9.43
N ALA A 142 -14.94 -3.27 -10.36
CA ALA A 142 -13.83 -3.09 -11.28
C ALA A 142 -14.07 -1.90 -12.22
N VAL A 143 -15.30 -1.74 -12.70
CA VAL A 143 -15.72 -0.56 -13.49
C VAL A 143 -15.58 0.73 -12.68
N SER A 144 -16.04 0.72 -11.43
CA SER A 144 -15.92 1.87 -10.52
C SER A 144 -14.47 2.19 -10.19
N TYR A 145 -13.64 1.17 -10.01
CA TYR A 145 -12.21 1.31 -9.83
C TYR A 145 -11.54 2.02 -11.01
N ALA A 146 -11.77 1.52 -12.23
CA ALA A 146 -11.19 2.12 -13.43
C ALA A 146 -11.61 3.58 -13.59
N LYS A 147 -12.91 3.91 -13.37
CA LYS A 147 -13.40 5.29 -13.37
C LYS A 147 -12.67 6.18 -12.37
N ASN A 148 -12.47 5.67 -11.14
CA ASN A 148 -11.79 6.44 -10.09
C ASN A 148 -10.34 6.72 -10.45
N VAL A 149 -9.59 5.71 -10.93
CA VAL A 149 -8.20 5.89 -11.34
C VAL A 149 -8.07 6.92 -12.45
N ILE A 150 -8.88 6.81 -13.51
CA ILE A 150 -8.84 7.75 -14.65
C ILE A 150 -9.20 9.18 -14.20
N ARG A 151 -10.18 9.33 -13.32
CA ARG A 151 -10.54 10.64 -12.76
C ARG A 151 -9.36 11.24 -11.97
N TYR A 152 -8.68 10.48 -11.12
CA TYR A 152 -7.52 11.00 -10.38
C TYR A 152 -6.34 11.30 -11.29
N GLU A 153 -6.06 10.47 -12.30
CA GLU A 153 -5.03 10.73 -13.28
C GLU A 153 -5.22 12.11 -13.97
N SER A 154 -6.46 12.42 -14.36
CA SER A 154 -6.79 13.70 -15.00
C SER A 154 -6.65 14.92 -14.09
N MET A 155 -6.60 14.74 -12.77
CA MET A 155 -6.40 15.82 -11.80
C MET A 155 -4.90 16.06 -11.51
N GLU A 156 -4.05 15.08 -11.78
CA GLU A 156 -2.60 15.12 -11.55
C GLU A 156 -1.79 15.45 -12.84
N SER A 157 -2.47 15.51 -13.99
CA SER A 157 -1.89 15.81 -15.31
C SER A 157 -1.91 17.31 -15.59
#